data_588e1ba2d671db2f2374060fc0023317
#
_entry.id   588e1ba2d671db2f2374060fc0023317
#
_cell.length_a   1.000
_cell.length_b   1.000
_cell.length_c   1.000
_cell.angle_alpha   90.00
_cell.angle_beta   90.00
_cell.angle_gamma   90.00
#
_symmetry.space_group_name_H-M   'P 1'
#
loop_
_entity.id
_entity.type
_entity.pdbx_description
1 polymer ?
#
loop_
_entity_poly.entity_id
_entity_poly.type
_entity_poly.pdbx_seq_one_letter_code
_entity_poly.pdbx_strand_id
1 'polypeptide(L)'
;MRLNFTDHYMNDYITEFKKDLNKIINDLIEKNIINDFNFNKLSIDYSSKSKQGDISTNLFLILLKQNLKKNYDLKDHIFKFLSSLNYIEKIDIVKAGFINVVFKKDFLISKLIDLFSNNEQYGFNNIGNGKKINIEFVSANPTGPIHVAHMRGAVLGDVLASILESSGFKVTREYYVNDAGSQIRVMGQSLYKRYQQLFDNQVVLT
;
A
#
# COMPACT_ATOMS: atom_id res chain seq x y z
N MET A 1 10.25 11.64 -14.04
CA MET A 1 9.43 12.21 -12.96
C MET A 1 10.03 11.72 -11.65
N ARG A 2 10.87 12.54 -10.99
CA ARG A 2 11.46 12.20 -9.70
C ARG A 2 10.30 12.19 -8.69
N LEU A 3 9.96 11.04 -8.16
CA LEU A 3 9.10 10.94 -6.99
C LEU A 3 9.93 11.41 -5.81
N ASN A 4 9.87 12.72 -5.52
CA ASN A 4 10.28 13.25 -4.24
C ASN A 4 9.27 12.73 -3.22
N PHE A 5 9.60 11.62 -2.57
CA PHE A 5 8.95 11.19 -1.35
C PHE A 5 9.40 12.15 -0.24
N THR A 6 8.81 13.34 -0.20
CA THR A 6 8.91 14.20 0.98
C THR A 6 8.08 13.56 2.08
N ASP A 7 8.76 12.86 2.88
CA ASP A 7 8.79 12.83 4.33
C ASP A 7 7.65 13.56 5.01
N HIS A 8 6.69 12.79 5.49
CA HIS A 8 6.12 12.92 6.83
C HIS A 8 5.04 11.85 6.93
N TYR A 9 5.24 10.87 7.66
CA TYR A 9 4.32 9.82 8.12
C TYR A 9 4.82 8.41 7.77
N MET A 10 5.43 7.83 8.67
CA MET A 10 5.98 6.53 9.00
C MET A 10 7.51 6.51 9.02
N ASN A 11 8.07 6.72 10.21
CA ASN A 11 9.42 6.24 10.55
C ASN A 11 9.39 4.71 10.74
N ASP A 12 8.81 4.01 9.77
CA ASP A 12 8.91 2.58 9.64
C ASP A 12 10.37 2.21 9.35
N TYR A 13 10.86 1.15 9.97
CA TYR A 13 12.23 0.70 9.79
C TYR A 13 12.56 0.35 8.33
N ILE A 14 11.58 -0.09 7.52
CA ILE A 14 11.76 -0.31 6.08
C ILE A 14 11.97 1.01 5.34
N THR A 15 11.21 2.05 5.68
CA THR A 15 11.36 3.38 5.09
C THR A 15 12.70 4.00 5.44
N GLU A 16 13.17 3.84 6.68
CA GLU A 16 14.48 4.30 7.12
C GLU A 16 15.60 3.56 6.37
N PHE A 17 15.53 2.26 6.29
CA PHE A 17 16.46 1.44 5.53
C PHE A 17 16.46 1.81 4.04
N LYS A 18 15.30 2.05 3.45
CA LYS A 18 15.18 2.49 2.05
C LYS A 18 15.87 3.83 1.80
N LYS A 19 15.77 4.78 2.73
CA LYS A 19 16.50 6.05 2.67
C LYS A 19 18.01 5.83 2.64
N ASP A 20 18.51 4.90 3.44
CA ASP A 20 19.94 4.58 3.46
C ASP A 20 20.40 3.81 2.22
N LEU A 21 19.56 2.92 1.66
CA LEU A 21 19.84 2.33 0.34
C LEU A 21 19.90 3.39 -0.76
N ASN A 22 19.07 4.42 -0.71
CA ASN A 22 19.14 5.52 -1.67
C ASN A 22 20.43 6.32 -1.54
N LYS A 23 20.96 6.50 -0.32
CA LYS A 23 22.26 7.18 -0.09
C LYS A 23 23.41 6.41 -0.76
N ILE A 24 23.48 5.09 -0.57
CA ILE A 24 24.54 4.29 -1.19
C ILE A 24 24.42 4.26 -2.72
N ILE A 25 23.21 4.19 -3.26
CA ILE A 25 22.98 4.23 -4.71
C ILE A 25 23.45 5.57 -5.28
N ASN A 26 23.11 6.69 -4.63
CA ASN A 26 23.55 8.02 -5.06
C ASN A 26 25.08 8.17 -4.97
N ASP A 27 25.72 7.68 -3.91
CA ASP A 27 27.17 7.67 -3.78
C ASP A 27 27.85 6.90 -4.93
N LEU A 28 27.28 5.76 -5.33
CA LEU A 28 27.78 4.98 -6.47
C LEU A 28 27.62 5.73 -7.81
N ILE A 29 26.55 6.50 -7.97
CA ILE A 29 26.33 7.34 -9.16
C ILE A 29 27.31 8.52 -9.17
N GLU A 30 27.45 9.25 -8.07
CA GLU A 30 28.36 10.40 -7.92
C GLU A 30 29.82 10.01 -8.16
N LYS A 31 30.24 8.84 -7.72
CA LYS A 31 31.57 8.26 -7.99
C LYS A 31 31.71 7.71 -9.41
N ASN A 32 30.66 7.81 -10.22
CA ASN A 32 30.59 7.25 -11.57
C ASN A 32 30.91 5.74 -11.62
N ILE A 33 30.54 4.98 -10.59
CA ILE A 33 30.69 3.51 -10.54
C ILE A 33 29.56 2.86 -11.32
N ILE A 34 28.37 3.45 -11.23
CA ILE A 34 27.19 3.12 -12.03
C ILE A 34 26.71 4.39 -12.74
N ASN A 35 26.04 4.24 -13.89
CA ASN A 35 25.54 5.39 -14.65
C ASN A 35 24.19 5.88 -14.15
N ASP A 36 23.26 4.94 -13.87
CA ASP A 36 21.92 5.22 -13.41
C ASP A 36 21.40 4.07 -12.51
N PHE A 37 20.26 4.28 -11.91
CA PHE A 37 19.60 3.23 -11.13
C PHE A 37 18.08 3.30 -11.29
N ASN A 38 17.46 2.16 -11.63
CA ASN A 38 16.01 2.06 -11.73
C ASN A 38 15.38 1.64 -10.38
N PHE A 39 14.96 2.63 -9.61
CA PHE A 39 14.35 2.43 -8.30
C PHE A 39 13.06 1.58 -8.32
N ASN A 40 12.35 1.49 -9.45
CA ASN A 40 11.15 0.66 -9.57
C ASN A 40 11.47 -0.86 -9.51
N LYS A 41 12.72 -1.24 -9.72
CA LYS A 41 13.18 -2.63 -9.63
C LYS A 41 13.68 -3.00 -8.23
N LEU A 42 13.92 -2.00 -7.36
CA LEU A 42 14.38 -2.24 -6.00
C LEU A 42 13.23 -2.79 -5.16
N SER A 43 13.43 -3.97 -4.57
CA SER A 43 12.55 -4.54 -3.57
C SER A 43 13.21 -4.59 -2.20
N ILE A 44 12.38 -4.41 -1.17
CA ILE A 44 12.72 -4.66 0.22
C ILE A 44 11.55 -5.47 0.77
N ASP A 45 11.81 -6.72 1.09
CA ASP A 45 10.79 -7.67 1.47
C ASP A 45 11.07 -8.21 2.88
N TYR A 46 10.01 -8.52 3.62
CA TYR A 46 10.17 -9.27 4.87
C TYR A 46 10.74 -10.66 4.60
N SER A 47 11.68 -11.08 5.42
CA SER A 47 12.23 -12.42 5.29
C SER A 47 11.18 -13.48 5.67
N SER A 48 10.89 -14.39 4.74
CA SER A 48 9.93 -15.47 4.96
C SER A 48 10.43 -16.55 5.92
N LYS A 49 11.72 -16.54 6.26
CA LYS A 49 12.37 -17.52 7.15
C LYS A 49 13.20 -16.77 8.19
N SER A 50 12.94 -17.04 9.46
CA SER A 50 13.64 -16.43 10.61
C SER A 50 15.17 -16.58 10.58
N LYS A 51 15.70 -17.56 9.84
CA LYS A 51 17.13 -17.76 9.65
C LYS A 51 17.78 -16.83 8.61
N GLN A 52 16.99 -16.09 7.84
CA GLN A 52 17.48 -15.23 6.75
C GLN A 52 17.52 -13.74 7.10
N GLY A 53 17.24 -13.36 8.35
CA GLY A 53 17.19 -11.98 8.81
C GLY A 53 15.76 -11.44 8.91
N ASP A 54 15.62 -10.14 9.20
CA ASP A 54 14.33 -9.48 9.34
C ASP A 54 13.80 -9.02 7.98
N ILE A 55 14.70 -8.50 7.14
CA ILE A 55 14.39 -8.08 5.78
C ILE A 55 15.42 -8.60 4.77
N SER A 56 15.02 -8.61 3.51
CA SER A 56 15.87 -8.93 2.36
C SER A 56 15.69 -7.89 1.26
N THR A 57 16.78 -7.51 0.58
CA THR A 57 16.72 -6.62 -0.59
C THR A 57 17.50 -7.18 -1.77
N ASN A 58 17.03 -6.90 -2.98
CA ASN A 58 17.65 -7.31 -4.23
C ASN A 58 18.68 -6.28 -4.77
N LEU A 59 19.07 -5.29 -3.96
CA LEU A 59 19.97 -4.21 -4.40
C LEU A 59 21.22 -4.74 -5.08
N PHE A 60 21.96 -5.64 -4.42
CA PHE A 60 23.22 -6.15 -4.96
C PHE A 60 23.02 -6.94 -6.27
N LEU A 61 21.91 -7.69 -6.39
CA LEU A 61 21.54 -8.39 -7.63
C LEU A 61 21.31 -7.43 -8.79
N ILE A 62 20.66 -6.28 -8.55
CA ILE A 62 20.42 -5.27 -9.58
C ILE A 62 21.76 -4.64 -10.01
N LEU A 63 22.61 -4.30 -9.05
CA LEU A 63 23.90 -3.66 -9.29
C LEU A 63 24.87 -4.59 -10.04
N LEU A 64 24.87 -5.89 -9.75
CA LEU A 64 25.70 -6.87 -10.47
C LEU A 64 25.35 -6.99 -11.95
N LYS A 65 24.12 -6.66 -12.35
CA LYS A 65 23.68 -6.69 -13.75
C LYS A 65 24.08 -5.45 -14.54
N GLN A 66 24.66 -4.46 -13.89
CA GLN A 66 25.15 -3.24 -14.54
C GLN A 66 26.61 -3.36 -14.95
N ASN A 67 27.02 -2.59 -15.94
CA ASN A 67 28.42 -2.49 -16.35
C ASN A 67 29.20 -1.69 -15.30
N LEU A 68 29.77 -2.37 -14.33
CA LEU A 68 30.59 -1.76 -13.30
C LEU A 68 31.98 -1.40 -13.83
N LYS A 69 32.61 -0.38 -13.26
CA LYS A 69 34.04 -0.11 -13.53
C LYS A 69 34.89 -1.34 -13.18
N LYS A 70 35.85 -1.65 -14.04
CA LYS A 70 36.80 -2.74 -13.78
C LYS A 70 37.49 -2.53 -12.42
N ASN A 71 37.58 -3.59 -11.63
CA ASN A 71 38.25 -3.67 -10.33
C ASN A 71 37.53 -2.92 -9.17
N TYR A 72 36.25 -2.61 -9.27
CA TYR A 72 35.50 -2.08 -8.13
C TYR A 72 34.86 -3.20 -7.27
N ASP A 73 35.30 -3.28 -6.02
CA ASP A 73 34.68 -4.23 -5.07
C ASP A 73 33.36 -3.69 -4.53
N LEU A 74 32.32 -3.90 -5.32
CA LEU A 74 30.95 -3.49 -4.99
C LEU A 74 30.44 -4.15 -3.70
N LYS A 75 30.83 -5.43 -3.49
CA LYS A 75 30.38 -6.18 -2.32
C LYS A 75 30.96 -5.59 -1.04
N ASP A 76 32.25 -5.33 -1.02
CA ASP A 76 32.94 -4.71 0.12
C ASP A 76 32.38 -3.30 0.41
N HIS A 77 32.15 -2.52 -0.63
CA HIS A 77 31.57 -1.18 -0.48
C HIS A 77 30.20 -1.20 0.17
N ILE A 78 29.27 -2.01 -0.35
CA ILE A 78 27.94 -2.15 0.21
C ILE A 78 28.00 -2.68 1.65
N PHE A 79 28.83 -3.69 1.90
CA PHE A 79 28.99 -4.28 3.21
C PHE A 79 29.48 -3.26 4.24
N LYS A 80 30.52 -2.48 3.90
CA LYS A 80 31.06 -1.43 4.77
C LYS A 80 30.04 -0.34 5.06
N PHE A 81 29.32 0.12 4.03
CA PHE A 81 28.29 1.13 4.21
C PHE A 81 27.18 0.63 5.14
N LEU A 82 26.60 -0.53 4.87
CA LEU A 82 25.51 -1.06 5.68
C LEU A 82 25.97 -1.39 7.12
N SER A 83 27.21 -1.89 7.29
CA SER A 83 27.78 -2.17 8.61
C SER A 83 28.04 -0.89 9.43
N SER A 84 28.17 0.27 8.78
CA SER A 84 28.31 1.54 9.48
C SER A 84 27.00 2.08 10.05
N LEU A 85 25.87 1.54 9.65
CA LEU A 85 24.55 1.94 10.15
C LEU A 85 24.36 1.41 11.59
N ASN A 86 24.10 2.31 12.51
CA ASN A 86 24.06 2.01 13.95
C ASN A 86 22.93 1.08 14.38
N TYR A 87 21.90 0.92 13.55
CA TYR A 87 20.72 0.11 13.80
C TYR A 87 20.79 -1.31 13.20
N ILE A 88 21.81 -1.61 12.41
CA ILE A 88 22.01 -2.95 11.83
C ILE A 88 22.88 -3.79 12.78
N GLU A 89 22.43 -5.01 13.03
CA GLU A 89 23.17 -6.00 13.83
C GLU A 89 24.01 -6.90 12.93
N LYS A 90 23.40 -7.42 11.85
CA LYS A 90 24.05 -8.38 10.95
C LYS A 90 23.62 -8.18 9.51
N ILE A 91 24.57 -8.42 8.60
CA ILE A 91 24.37 -8.41 7.14
C ILE A 91 24.88 -9.71 6.57
N ASP A 92 24.12 -10.29 5.66
CA ASP A 92 24.53 -11.45 4.87
C ASP A 92 24.23 -11.20 3.39
N ILE A 93 25.27 -11.15 2.56
CA ILE A 93 25.16 -11.01 1.12
C ILE A 93 25.31 -12.39 0.48
N VAL A 94 24.18 -12.99 0.12
CA VAL A 94 24.12 -14.34 -0.42
C VAL A 94 24.58 -14.41 -1.88
N LYS A 95 25.02 -15.61 -2.32
CA LYS A 95 25.53 -15.82 -3.70
C LYS A 95 24.56 -15.41 -4.81
N ALA A 96 23.25 -15.50 -4.54
CA ALA A 96 22.21 -15.08 -5.51
C ALA A 96 22.09 -13.55 -5.68
N GLY A 97 22.84 -12.75 -4.89
CA GLY A 97 22.82 -11.29 -4.98
C GLY A 97 21.75 -10.61 -4.12
N PHE A 98 21.13 -11.31 -3.18
CA PHE A 98 20.28 -10.71 -2.17
C PHE A 98 21.10 -10.31 -0.95
N ILE A 99 20.66 -9.25 -0.27
CA ILE A 99 21.23 -8.78 0.99
C ILE A 99 20.19 -9.00 2.06
N ASN A 100 20.52 -9.87 3.01
CA ASN A 100 19.70 -10.11 4.20
C ASN A 100 20.22 -9.27 5.36
N VAL A 101 19.33 -8.65 6.08
CA VAL A 101 19.64 -7.73 7.18
C VAL A 101 18.93 -8.16 8.44
N VAL A 102 19.65 -8.14 9.55
CA VAL A 102 19.12 -8.27 10.91
C VAL A 102 19.27 -6.93 11.59
N PHE A 103 18.19 -6.41 12.15
CA PHE A 103 18.20 -5.18 12.92
C PHE A 103 18.53 -5.42 14.38
N LYS A 104 19.15 -4.44 15.03
CA LYS A 104 19.35 -4.47 16.46
C LYS A 104 18.00 -4.46 17.19
N LYS A 105 17.90 -5.26 18.24
CA LYS A 105 16.69 -5.36 19.06
C LYS A 105 16.23 -4.01 19.61
N ASP A 106 17.15 -3.18 20.08
CA ASP A 106 16.83 -1.88 20.63
C ASP A 106 16.24 -0.92 19.58
N PHE A 107 16.70 -1.03 18.33
CA PHE A 107 16.13 -0.28 17.22
C PHE A 107 14.68 -0.71 16.94
N LEU A 108 14.39 -2.01 16.90
CA LEU A 108 13.03 -2.50 16.70
C LEU A 108 12.11 -2.10 17.87
N ILE A 109 12.63 -2.14 19.11
CA ILE A 109 11.89 -1.68 20.30
C ILE A 109 11.59 -0.19 20.19
N SER A 110 12.56 0.64 19.78
CA SER A 110 12.30 2.08 19.60
C SER A 110 11.17 2.34 18.60
N LYS A 111 11.13 1.61 17.49
CA LYS A 111 10.03 1.72 16.51
C LYS A 111 8.69 1.26 17.06
N LEU A 112 8.68 0.27 17.92
CA LEU A 112 7.46 -0.17 18.63
C LEU A 112 6.98 0.92 19.61
N ILE A 113 7.89 1.56 20.34
CA ILE A 113 7.56 2.69 21.23
C ILE A 113 7.00 3.87 20.42
N ASP A 114 7.61 4.21 19.28
CA ASP A 114 7.13 5.25 18.37
C ASP A 114 5.69 4.95 17.88
N LEU A 115 5.40 3.68 17.56
CA LEU A 115 4.07 3.22 17.17
C LEU A 115 3.05 3.46 18.29
N PHE A 116 3.37 3.08 19.53
CA PHE A 116 2.46 3.28 20.65
C PHE A 116 2.25 4.76 20.98
N SER A 117 3.28 5.59 20.80
CA SER A 117 3.19 7.02 21.04
C SER A 117 2.38 7.78 19.98
N ASN A 118 2.33 7.25 18.75
CA ASN A 118 1.68 7.86 17.59
C ASN A 118 0.60 6.95 16.97
N ASN A 119 -0.10 6.16 17.77
CA ASN A 119 -1.00 5.10 17.34
C ASN A 119 -2.11 5.59 16.39
N GLU A 120 -2.66 6.79 16.61
CA GLU A 120 -3.73 7.36 15.78
C GLU A 120 -3.26 7.75 14.37
N GLN A 121 -1.97 8.03 14.20
CA GLN A 121 -1.38 8.46 12.93
C GLN A 121 -0.56 7.37 12.25
N TYR A 122 -0.45 6.22 12.88
CA TYR A 122 0.31 5.11 12.31
C TYR A 122 -0.36 4.59 11.03
N GLY A 123 0.41 4.49 9.94
CA GLY A 123 -0.09 4.09 8.64
C GLY A 123 -0.52 5.25 7.72
N PHE A 124 -0.70 6.46 8.27
CA PHE A 124 -1.03 7.62 7.45
C PHE A 124 0.18 8.06 6.60
N ASN A 125 -0.09 8.47 5.38
CA ASN A 125 0.93 9.02 4.47
C ASN A 125 0.29 10.05 3.54
N ASN A 126 1.11 10.73 2.73
CA ASN A 126 0.62 11.77 1.83
C ASN A 126 0.89 11.44 0.34
N ILE A 127 0.86 10.16 -0.03
CA ILE A 127 1.04 9.71 -1.42
C ILE A 127 0.02 10.37 -2.34
N GLY A 128 -1.21 10.54 -1.86
CA GLY A 128 -2.31 11.16 -2.59
C GLY A 128 -2.13 12.64 -2.87
N ASN A 129 -1.35 13.34 -2.04
CA ASN A 129 -1.08 14.78 -2.16
C ASN A 129 -2.35 15.63 -2.41
N GLY A 130 -3.43 15.32 -1.71
CA GLY A 130 -4.70 16.01 -1.81
C GLY A 130 -5.46 15.81 -3.14
N LYS A 131 -5.05 14.87 -3.99
CA LYS A 131 -5.78 14.55 -5.22
C LYS A 131 -7.19 14.05 -4.89
N LYS A 132 -8.16 14.52 -5.65
CA LYS A 132 -9.56 14.12 -5.50
C LYS A 132 -9.82 12.77 -6.16
N ILE A 133 -10.51 11.88 -5.44
CA ILE A 133 -10.97 10.59 -5.93
C ILE A 133 -12.45 10.46 -5.59
N ASN A 134 -13.24 9.99 -6.55
CA ASN A 134 -14.63 9.61 -6.35
C ASN A 134 -14.73 8.08 -6.33
N ILE A 135 -15.40 7.50 -5.33
CA ILE A 135 -15.61 6.07 -5.18
C ILE A 135 -17.10 5.83 -5.06
N GLU A 136 -17.67 5.26 -6.11
CA GLU A 136 -19.04 4.78 -6.10
C GLU A 136 -19.07 3.32 -5.60
N PHE A 137 -19.94 3.05 -4.63
CA PHE A 137 -20.13 1.69 -4.11
C PHE A 137 -21.53 1.48 -3.56
N VAL A 138 -21.90 0.20 -3.41
CA VAL A 138 -23.25 -0.29 -3.14
C VAL A 138 -24.19 -0.05 -4.32
N SER A 139 -24.65 1.18 -4.54
CA SER A 139 -25.53 1.61 -5.64
C SER A 139 -26.65 0.60 -5.97
N ALA A 140 -27.28 0.08 -4.91
CA ALA A 140 -28.29 -0.96 -5.01
C ALA A 140 -29.61 -0.40 -5.53
N ASN A 141 -30.27 -1.13 -6.46
CA ASN A 141 -31.61 -0.79 -6.90
C ASN A 141 -32.60 -0.87 -5.74
N PRO A 142 -33.51 0.12 -5.57
CA PRO A 142 -34.46 0.15 -4.45
C PRO A 142 -35.67 -0.77 -4.69
N THR A 143 -35.44 -1.95 -5.25
CA THR A 143 -36.47 -2.93 -5.64
C THR A 143 -36.58 -4.12 -4.69
N GLY A 144 -35.80 -4.10 -3.61
CA GLY A 144 -35.79 -5.15 -2.60
C GLY A 144 -34.84 -4.83 -1.44
N PRO A 145 -34.82 -5.68 -0.40
CA PRO A 145 -33.91 -5.49 0.73
C PRO A 145 -32.46 -5.67 0.33
N ILE A 146 -31.56 -4.98 1.05
CA ILE A 146 -30.12 -5.15 0.91
C ILE A 146 -29.75 -6.57 1.34
N HIS A 147 -28.93 -7.24 0.55
CA HIS A 147 -28.45 -8.61 0.80
C HIS A 147 -26.92 -8.70 0.84
N VAL A 148 -26.36 -9.88 1.14
CA VAL A 148 -24.94 -10.11 1.38
C VAL A 148 -24.03 -9.58 0.24
N ALA A 149 -24.47 -9.68 -1.03
CA ALA A 149 -23.66 -9.17 -2.15
C ALA A 149 -23.51 -7.64 -2.09
N HIS A 150 -24.56 -6.91 -1.71
CA HIS A 150 -24.51 -5.46 -1.48
C HIS A 150 -23.59 -5.11 -0.30
N MET A 151 -23.68 -5.89 0.80
CA MET A 151 -22.83 -5.68 1.98
C MET A 151 -21.34 -5.89 1.66
N ARG A 152 -21.01 -6.87 0.82
CA ARG A 152 -19.61 -7.05 0.36
C ARG A 152 -19.10 -5.81 -0.38
N GLY A 153 -19.91 -5.24 -1.28
CA GLY A 153 -19.59 -4.01 -1.99
C GLY A 153 -19.44 -2.81 -1.05
N ALA A 154 -20.33 -2.72 -0.03
CA ALA A 154 -20.28 -1.67 0.99
C ALA A 154 -18.97 -1.70 1.79
N VAL A 155 -18.61 -2.87 2.33
CA VAL A 155 -17.39 -3.03 3.12
C VAL A 155 -16.15 -2.76 2.27
N LEU A 156 -16.08 -3.30 1.06
CA LEU A 156 -14.94 -3.08 0.16
C LEU A 156 -14.78 -1.60 -0.20
N GLY A 157 -15.88 -0.93 -0.56
CA GLY A 157 -15.87 0.48 -0.96
C GLY A 157 -15.47 1.40 0.19
N ASP A 158 -16.02 1.18 1.39
CA ASP A 158 -15.73 1.99 2.56
C ASP A 158 -14.28 1.80 3.05
N VAL A 159 -13.80 0.56 3.10
CA VAL A 159 -12.39 0.27 3.45
C VAL A 159 -11.44 0.89 2.44
N LEU A 160 -11.72 0.77 1.13
CA LEU A 160 -10.90 1.40 0.08
C LEU A 160 -10.88 2.92 0.22
N ALA A 161 -12.04 3.54 0.47
CA ALA A 161 -12.13 4.97 0.72
C ALA A 161 -11.29 5.39 1.92
N SER A 162 -11.38 4.67 3.02
CA SER A 162 -10.62 4.94 4.25
C SER A 162 -9.11 4.80 4.07
N ILE A 163 -8.65 3.76 3.32
CA ILE A 163 -7.23 3.59 2.98
C ILE A 163 -6.73 4.74 2.11
N LEU A 164 -7.50 5.19 1.14
CA LEU A 164 -7.13 6.31 0.29
C LEU A 164 -7.11 7.63 1.08
N GLU A 165 -8.06 7.86 1.99
CA GLU A 165 -8.03 9.03 2.88
C GLU A 165 -6.79 9.03 3.77
N SER A 166 -6.45 7.90 4.38
CA SER A 166 -5.23 7.76 5.19
C SER A 166 -3.95 7.90 4.36
N SER A 167 -4.04 7.72 3.05
CA SER A 167 -2.95 7.95 2.09
C SER A 167 -2.90 9.38 1.52
N GLY A 168 -3.68 10.31 2.08
CA GLY A 168 -3.65 11.73 1.72
C GLY A 168 -4.46 12.10 0.48
N PHE A 169 -5.36 11.25 0.01
CA PHE A 169 -6.33 11.62 -1.02
C PHE A 169 -7.56 12.31 -0.41
N LYS A 170 -8.22 13.17 -1.20
CA LYS A 170 -9.54 13.71 -0.89
C LYS A 170 -10.60 12.82 -1.52
N VAL A 171 -11.19 11.94 -0.72
CA VAL A 171 -12.14 10.94 -1.21
C VAL A 171 -13.56 11.46 -1.06
N THR A 172 -14.34 11.28 -2.13
CA THR A 172 -15.80 11.45 -2.12
C THR A 172 -16.42 10.06 -2.23
N ARG A 173 -17.24 9.69 -1.24
CA ARG A 173 -18.05 8.47 -1.29
C ARG A 173 -19.34 8.78 -2.01
N GLU A 174 -19.62 8.04 -3.06
CA GLU A 174 -20.80 8.24 -3.93
C GLU A 174 -21.71 7.01 -3.87
N TYR A 175 -22.99 7.29 -3.85
CA TYR A 175 -24.05 6.29 -4.00
C TYR A 175 -24.96 6.71 -5.16
N TYR A 176 -25.05 5.87 -6.19
CA TYR A 176 -25.95 6.14 -7.31
C TYR A 176 -27.36 5.69 -6.95
N VAL A 177 -28.28 6.63 -6.91
CA VAL A 177 -29.70 6.38 -6.67
C VAL A 177 -30.37 6.04 -8.01
N ASN A 178 -30.70 4.79 -8.21
CA ASN A 178 -31.40 4.33 -9.42
C ASN A 178 -32.93 4.38 -9.20
N ASP A 179 -33.52 5.54 -9.49
CA ASP A 179 -34.94 5.83 -9.30
C ASP A 179 -35.78 5.79 -10.59
N ALA A 180 -35.22 5.25 -11.66
CA ALA A 180 -35.85 5.21 -12.99
C ALA A 180 -35.73 3.81 -13.64
N GLY A 181 -36.42 3.63 -14.77
CA GLY A 181 -36.31 2.43 -15.59
C GLY A 181 -37.39 1.38 -15.35
N SER A 182 -37.23 0.20 -15.97
CA SER A 182 -38.24 -0.87 -15.98
C SER A 182 -38.47 -1.47 -14.59
N GLN A 183 -37.41 -1.67 -13.80
CA GLN A 183 -37.51 -2.26 -12.46
C GLN A 183 -38.31 -1.36 -11.51
N ILE A 184 -38.12 -0.06 -11.57
CA ILE A 184 -38.87 0.90 -10.75
C ILE A 184 -40.34 0.91 -11.17
N ARG A 185 -40.66 0.82 -12.47
CA ARG A 185 -42.03 0.66 -12.95
C ARG A 185 -42.69 -0.61 -12.44
N VAL A 186 -42.01 -1.74 -12.52
CA VAL A 186 -42.51 -3.03 -12.00
C VAL A 186 -42.73 -2.95 -10.49
N MET A 187 -41.82 -2.35 -9.76
CA MET A 187 -42.01 -2.11 -8.30
C MET A 187 -43.23 -1.25 -8.03
N GLY A 188 -43.42 -0.15 -8.76
CA GLY A 188 -44.60 0.72 -8.65
C GLY A 188 -45.91 -0.02 -8.95
N GLN A 189 -45.92 -0.84 -10.00
CA GLN A 189 -47.09 -1.68 -10.32
C GLN A 189 -47.36 -2.71 -9.23
N SER A 190 -46.32 -3.34 -8.68
CA SER A 190 -46.46 -4.30 -7.58
C SER A 190 -47.02 -3.65 -6.31
N LEU A 191 -46.54 -2.45 -5.97
CA LEU A 191 -47.01 -1.66 -4.86
C LEU A 191 -48.51 -1.25 -5.05
N TYR A 192 -48.83 -0.82 -6.25
CA TYR A 192 -50.23 -0.47 -6.58
C TYR A 192 -51.17 -1.66 -6.48
N LYS A 193 -50.78 -2.83 -6.98
CA LYS A 193 -51.55 -4.07 -6.80
C LYS A 193 -51.70 -4.45 -5.32
N ARG A 194 -50.68 -4.29 -4.49
CA ARG A 194 -50.75 -4.51 -3.04
C ARG A 194 -51.72 -3.55 -2.39
N TYR A 195 -51.74 -2.28 -2.79
CA TYR A 195 -52.72 -1.30 -2.32
C TYR A 195 -54.12 -1.70 -2.70
N GLN A 196 -54.39 -2.14 -3.95
CA GLN A 196 -55.69 -2.62 -4.40
C GLN A 196 -56.19 -3.83 -3.59
N GLN A 197 -55.30 -4.75 -3.21
CA GLN A 197 -55.64 -5.91 -2.38
C GLN A 197 -56.21 -5.55 -1.00
N LEU A 198 -56.01 -4.34 -0.50
CA LEU A 198 -56.61 -3.87 0.73
C LEU A 198 -58.12 -3.65 0.61
N PHE A 199 -58.63 -3.49 -0.61
CA PHE A 199 -60.03 -3.20 -0.91
C PHE A 199 -60.70 -4.31 -1.70
N ASP A 200 -59.94 -5.13 -2.42
CA ASP A 200 -60.40 -6.23 -3.24
C ASP A 200 -59.44 -7.43 -3.17
N ASN A 201 -59.89 -8.50 -2.50
CA ASN A 201 -59.14 -9.73 -2.32
C ASN A 201 -58.98 -10.57 -3.60
N GLN A 202 -59.64 -10.20 -4.72
CA GLN A 202 -59.51 -10.90 -6.01
C GLN A 202 -58.29 -10.40 -6.84
N VAL A 203 -57.62 -9.34 -6.41
CA VAL A 203 -56.44 -8.81 -7.08
C VAL A 203 -55.25 -9.73 -6.90
N VAL A 204 -54.76 -10.34 -7.96
CA VAL A 204 -53.64 -11.27 -7.95
C VAL A 204 -52.35 -10.55 -8.33
N LEU A 205 -51.26 -10.82 -7.62
CA LEU A 205 -49.92 -10.39 -8.00
C LEU A 205 -49.43 -11.35 -9.08
N THR A 206 -49.17 -10.80 -10.27
CA THR A 206 -48.58 -11.54 -11.40
C THR A 206 -47.10 -11.17 -11.50
#